data_046861476bf26afeeb1c35fbb07ffaae
#
_entry.id   046861476bf26afeeb1c35fbb07ffaae
#
_cell.length_a   1.000
_cell.length_b   1.000
_cell.length_c   1.000
_cell.angle_alpha   90.00
_cell.angle_beta   90.00
_cell.angle_gamma   90.00
#
_symmetry.space_group_name_H-M   'P 1'
#
loop_
_entity.id
_entity.type
_entity.pdbx_description
1 polymer ?
#
loop_
_entity_poly.entity_id
_entity_poly.type
_entity_poly.pdbx_seq_one_letter_code
_entity_poly.pdbx_strand_id
1 'polypeptide(L)'
;DDTPEAILISCFDPVRREIARIALTKLVADGRIHPARIEQEVEKAQREVEQLILEAGEQALIETNNQGLHREIQRILGRLKYRTSYGQNQYYHAIETSHLAAVIASELHADVKIARMGGLLHDIGKAVTHEIDGPHAIVGAEIAKRYGVNPKVINCIASHHGEVEPESIEAVIVAAADAISGARPGARRESLEAYIKRVTALEEIGN
;
A
#
# COMPACT_ATOMS: atom_id res chain seq x y z
N ASP A 1 -9.52 -28.85 -4.80
CA ASP A 1 -10.65 -27.97 -4.48
C ASP A 1 -11.96 -28.65 -4.87
N ASP A 2 -12.90 -28.77 -3.93
CA ASP A 2 -14.17 -29.45 -4.11
C ASP A 2 -15.21 -28.64 -4.89
N THR A 3 -14.82 -27.47 -5.41
CA THR A 3 -15.71 -26.60 -6.20
C THR A 3 -15.47 -26.85 -7.69
N PRO A 4 -16.39 -27.56 -8.42
CA PRO A 4 -16.13 -28.01 -9.79
C PRO A 4 -15.88 -26.90 -10.82
N GLU A 5 -16.23 -25.65 -10.50
CA GLU A 5 -16.18 -24.51 -11.41
C GLU A 5 -15.19 -23.40 -10.94
N ALA A 6 -14.41 -23.66 -9.88
CA ALA A 6 -13.51 -22.66 -9.33
C ALA A 6 -12.10 -23.22 -9.06
N ILE A 7 -11.09 -22.43 -9.36
CA ILE A 7 -9.68 -22.71 -9.04
C ILE A 7 -9.21 -21.68 -8.02
N LEU A 8 -8.77 -22.15 -6.85
CA LEU A 8 -8.21 -21.30 -5.82
C LEU A 8 -6.69 -21.19 -6.00
N ILE A 9 -6.18 -19.94 -6.08
CA ILE A 9 -4.76 -19.63 -6.15
C ILE A 9 -4.35 -18.96 -4.83
N SER A 10 -3.36 -19.53 -4.14
CA SER A 10 -2.78 -19.01 -2.91
C SER A 10 -1.28 -18.78 -3.05
N CYS A 11 -0.78 -17.65 -2.59
CA CYS A 11 0.64 -17.32 -2.56
C CYS A 11 0.89 -16.20 -1.54
N PHE A 12 2.01 -16.24 -0.82
CA PHE A 12 2.43 -15.17 0.08
C PHE A 12 2.75 -13.87 -0.67
N ASP A 13 3.40 -13.97 -1.84
CA ASP A 13 3.63 -12.82 -2.71
C ASP A 13 2.37 -12.52 -3.53
N PRO A 14 1.71 -11.37 -3.28
CA PRO A 14 0.49 -11.01 -3.99
C PRO A 14 0.72 -10.73 -5.49
N VAL A 15 1.92 -10.30 -5.88
CA VAL A 15 2.28 -10.05 -7.29
C VAL A 15 2.40 -11.39 -8.03
N ARG A 16 3.06 -12.39 -7.45
CA ARG A 16 3.13 -13.75 -8.02
C ARG A 16 1.76 -14.40 -8.13
N ARG A 17 0.89 -14.17 -7.13
CA ARG A 17 -0.51 -14.65 -7.19
C ARG A 17 -1.26 -14.04 -8.37
N GLU A 18 -1.09 -12.74 -8.64
CA GLU A 18 -1.74 -12.08 -9.77
C GLU A 18 -1.18 -12.56 -11.12
N ILE A 19 0.13 -12.76 -11.23
CA ILE A 19 0.77 -13.35 -12.43
C ILE A 19 0.16 -14.72 -12.71
N ALA A 20 0.05 -15.58 -11.69
CA ALA A 20 -0.55 -16.90 -11.82
C ALA A 20 -2.02 -16.84 -12.25
N ARG A 21 -2.80 -15.90 -11.68
CA ARG A 21 -4.21 -15.66 -12.04
C ARG A 21 -4.36 -15.28 -13.52
N ILE A 22 -3.57 -14.33 -13.99
CA ILE A 22 -3.61 -13.87 -15.39
C ILE A 22 -3.21 -15.00 -16.34
N ALA A 23 -2.09 -15.67 -16.06
CA ALA A 23 -1.60 -16.77 -16.89
C ALA A 23 -2.63 -17.92 -16.98
N LEU A 24 -3.18 -18.34 -15.84
CA LEU A 24 -4.19 -19.39 -15.79
C LEU A 24 -5.47 -18.99 -16.52
N THR A 25 -5.96 -17.77 -16.34
CA THR A 25 -7.15 -17.27 -17.05
C THR A 25 -6.97 -17.35 -18.56
N LYS A 26 -5.80 -16.95 -19.07
CA LYS A 26 -5.47 -17.01 -20.51
C LYS A 26 -5.35 -18.44 -21.03
N LEU A 27 -4.73 -19.33 -20.24
CA LEU A 27 -4.59 -20.76 -20.60
C LEU A 27 -5.94 -21.46 -20.66
N VAL A 28 -6.81 -21.22 -19.69
CA VAL A 28 -8.16 -21.80 -19.68
C VAL A 28 -8.99 -21.30 -20.87
N ALA A 29 -8.92 -20.01 -21.18
CA ALA A 29 -9.62 -19.42 -22.32
C ALA A 29 -9.11 -19.95 -23.68
N ASP A 30 -7.80 -20.23 -23.81
CA ASP A 30 -7.18 -20.77 -25.03
C ASP A 30 -7.42 -22.29 -25.19
N GLY A 31 -7.57 -23.03 -24.07
CA GLY A 31 -7.77 -24.50 -24.05
C GLY A 31 -6.53 -25.33 -24.41
N ARG A 32 -5.43 -24.71 -24.86
CA ARG A 32 -4.19 -25.37 -25.22
C ARG A 32 -3.20 -25.35 -24.07
N ILE A 33 -3.31 -26.34 -23.20
CA ILE A 33 -2.52 -26.44 -21.96
C ILE A 33 -1.43 -27.49 -22.14
N HIS A 34 -0.20 -27.04 -22.45
CA HIS A 34 1.02 -27.85 -22.50
C HIS A 34 2.23 -27.05 -22.00
N PRO A 35 3.34 -27.69 -21.58
CA PRO A 35 4.45 -27.04 -20.88
C PRO A 35 4.96 -25.76 -21.55
N ALA A 36 5.30 -25.80 -22.82
CA ALA A 36 5.83 -24.63 -23.54
C ALA A 36 4.82 -23.48 -23.61
N ARG A 37 3.52 -23.77 -23.69
CA ARG A 37 2.46 -22.75 -23.68
C ARG A 37 2.32 -22.13 -22.30
N ILE A 38 2.40 -22.94 -21.23
CA ILE A 38 2.38 -22.45 -19.84
C ILE A 38 3.52 -21.47 -19.61
N GLU A 39 4.75 -21.83 -19.97
CA GLU A 39 5.93 -20.97 -19.85
C GLU A 39 5.73 -19.63 -20.57
N GLN A 40 5.28 -19.66 -21.83
CA GLN A 40 5.01 -18.47 -22.61
C GLN A 40 3.97 -17.55 -21.97
N GLU A 41 2.86 -18.09 -21.47
CA GLU A 41 1.80 -17.30 -20.85
C GLU A 41 2.23 -16.74 -19.48
N VAL A 42 3.03 -17.47 -18.71
CA VAL A 42 3.64 -16.96 -17.46
C VAL A 42 4.57 -15.79 -17.73
N GLU A 43 5.47 -15.90 -18.72
CA GLU A 43 6.36 -14.80 -19.11
C GLU A 43 5.59 -13.56 -19.57
N LYS A 44 4.53 -13.75 -20.36
CA LYS A 44 3.68 -12.62 -20.80
C LYS A 44 2.97 -11.98 -19.63
N ALA A 45 2.41 -12.77 -18.72
CA ALA A 45 1.74 -12.29 -17.52
C ALA A 45 2.71 -11.52 -16.60
N GLN A 46 3.95 -12.00 -16.45
CA GLN A 46 4.99 -11.28 -15.70
C GLN A 46 5.26 -9.89 -16.28
N ARG A 47 5.46 -9.78 -17.60
CA ARG A 47 5.67 -8.48 -18.25
C ARG A 47 4.46 -7.55 -18.12
N GLU A 48 3.27 -8.09 -18.26
CA GLU A 48 2.01 -7.34 -18.12
C GLU A 48 1.85 -6.79 -16.70
N VAL A 49 2.06 -7.62 -15.68
CA VAL A 49 1.95 -7.19 -14.27
C VAL A 49 3.04 -6.19 -13.91
N GLU A 50 4.28 -6.38 -14.38
CA GLU A 50 5.35 -5.41 -14.16
C GLU A 50 5.02 -4.04 -14.77
N GLN A 51 4.46 -4.01 -15.98
CA GLN A 51 4.01 -2.78 -16.61
C GLN A 51 2.89 -2.11 -15.80
N LEU A 52 1.89 -2.87 -15.34
CA LEU A 52 0.80 -2.36 -14.50
C LEU A 52 1.28 -1.82 -13.15
N ILE A 53 2.35 -2.39 -12.59
CA ILE A 53 3.00 -1.91 -11.37
C ILE A 53 3.64 -0.54 -11.62
N LEU A 54 4.40 -0.39 -12.70
CA LEU A 54 5.04 0.88 -13.04
C LEU A 54 4.00 1.98 -13.30
N GLU A 55 2.97 1.68 -14.08
CA GLU A 55 1.87 2.61 -14.35
C GLU A 55 1.13 3.01 -13.06
N ALA A 56 0.86 2.07 -12.16
CA ALA A 56 0.23 2.38 -10.90
C ALA A 56 1.10 3.28 -10.03
N GLY A 57 2.41 3.03 -9.95
CA GLY A 57 3.33 3.90 -9.21
C GLY A 57 3.36 5.32 -9.76
N GLU A 58 3.42 5.48 -11.07
CA GLU A 58 3.39 6.78 -11.74
C GLU A 58 2.04 7.50 -11.51
N GLN A 59 0.93 6.78 -11.65
CA GLN A 59 -0.40 7.31 -11.41
C GLN A 59 -0.59 7.83 -9.98
N ALA A 60 -0.08 7.11 -8.98
CA ALA A 60 -0.13 7.56 -7.59
C ALA A 60 0.60 8.89 -7.37
N LEU A 61 1.75 9.08 -8.03
CA LEU A 61 2.49 10.35 -7.96
C LEU A 61 1.73 11.49 -8.60
N ILE A 62 1.11 11.26 -9.76
CA ILE A 62 0.30 12.25 -10.47
C ILE A 62 -0.89 12.65 -9.61
N GLU A 63 -1.65 11.68 -9.11
CA GLU A 63 -2.87 11.88 -8.33
C GLU A 63 -2.60 12.64 -7.02
N THR A 64 -1.49 12.33 -6.36
CA THR A 64 -1.10 12.98 -5.11
C THR A 64 -0.22 14.22 -5.32
N ASN A 65 0.05 14.63 -6.56
CA ASN A 65 0.94 15.75 -6.89
C ASN A 65 2.31 15.66 -6.19
N ASN A 66 2.87 14.44 -6.14
CA ASN A 66 4.23 14.17 -5.67
C ASN A 66 5.18 14.04 -6.86
N GLN A 67 6.41 14.50 -6.75
CA GLN A 67 7.41 14.45 -7.81
C GLN A 67 8.81 14.12 -7.25
N GLY A 68 9.72 13.73 -8.14
CA GLY A 68 11.14 13.57 -7.82
C GLY A 68 11.50 12.27 -7.08
N LEU A 69 10.61 11.28 -7.03
CA LEU A 69 10.91 9.97 -6.47
C LEU A 69 11.69 9.10 -7.45
N HIS A 70 12.67 8.37 -6.92
CA HIS A 70 13.42 7.37 -7.68
C HIS A 70 12.49 6.30 -8.29
N ARG A 71 12.79 5.82 -9.49
CA ARG A 71 11.95 4.86 -10.23
C ARG A 71 11.65 3.58 -9.42
N GLU A 72 12.60 3.10 -8.63
CA GLU A 72 12.38 1.92 -7.77
C GLU A 72 11.37 2.19 -6.65
N ILE A 73 11.34 3.39 -6.07
CA ILE A 73 10.30 3.78 -5.10
C ILE A 73 8.92 3.76 -5.76
N GLN A 74 8.82 4.31 -6.99
CA GLN A 74 7.56 4.29 -7.75
C GLN A 74 7.12 2.85 -8.03
N ARG A 75 8.05 1.98 -8.42
CA ARG A 75 7.79 0.56 -8.67
C ARG A 75 7.30 -0.15 -7.40
N ILE A 76 7.97 0.07 -6.25
CA ILE A 76 7.57 -0.54 -4.97
C ILE A 76 6.20 -0.02 -4.53
N LEU A 77 5.93 1.28 -4.69
CA LEU A 77 4.63 1.88 -4.44
C LEU A 77 3.53 1.23 -5.29
N GLY A 78 3.78 1.01 -6.58
CA GLY A 78 2.84 0.34 -7.48
C GLY A 78 2.51 -1.11 -7.09
N ARG A 79 3.44 -1.84 -6.45
CA ARG A 79 3.17 -3.19 -5.91
C ARG A 79 2.09 -3.20 -4.83
N LEU A 80 1.88 -2.09 -4.12
CA LEU A 80 0.81 -1.97 -3.12
C LEU A 80 -0.59 -2.17 -3.71
N LYS A 81 -0.77 -1.99 -5.03
CA LYS A 81 -2.04 -2.26 -5.74
C LYS A 81 -2.53 -3.70 -5.52
N TYR A 82 -1.61 -4.63 -5.33
CA TYR A 82 -1.90 -6.05 -5.12
C TYR A 82 -1.90 -6.44 -3.64
N ARG A 83 -1.58 -5.51 -2.73
CA ARG A 83 -1.53 -5.75 -1.28
C ARG A 83 -2.81 -5.31 -0.60
N THR A 84 -3.42 -6.22 0.15
CA THR A 84 -4.58 -5.94 1.02
C THR A 84 -4.23 -6.27 2.46
N SER A 85 -4.52 -5.39 3.39
CA SER A 85 -4.37 -5.59 4.83
C SER A 85 -5.69 -5.27 5.52
N TYR A 86 -6.22 -6.20 6.33
CA TYR A 86 -7.51 -6.07 7.01
C TYR A 86 -8.69 -5.70 6.07
N GLY A 87 -8.63 -6.12 4.81
CA GLY A 87 -9.64 -5.83 3.81
C GLY A 87 -9.46 -4.50 3.07
N GLN A 88 -8.53 -3.63 3.50
CA GLN A 88 -8.20 -2.37 2.84
C GLN A 88 -7.05 -2.56 1.84
N ASN A 89 -7.24 -2.12 0.61
CA ASN A 89 -6.17 -2.11 -0.40
C ASN A 89 -5.15 -1.02 -0.07
N GLN A 90 -3.88 -1.40 -0.01
CA GLN A 90 -2.82 -0.53 0.50
C GLN A 90 -2.41 0.58 -0.48
N TYR A 91 -2.63 0.41 -1.76
CA TYR A 91 -2.38 1.44 -2.76
C TYR A 91 -3.35 2.64 -2.62
N TYR A 92 -4.64 2.35 -2.53
CA TYR A 92 -5.65 3.40 -2.35
C TYR A 92 -5.58 4.03 -0.96
N HIS A 93 -5.24 3.25 0.06
CA HIS A 93 -4.97 3.75 1.41
C HIS A 93 -3.80 4.75 1.42
N ALA A 94 -2.70 4.45 0.74
CA ALA A 94 -1.54 5.35 0.64
C ALA A 94 -1.91 6.69 -0.04
N ILE A 95 -2.68 6.66 -1.12
CA ILE A 95 -3.18 7.86 -1.81
C ILE A 95 -4.10 8.67 -0.90
N GLU A 96 -5.06 8.03 -0.24
CA GLU A 96 -5.98 8.67 0.71
C GLU A 96 -5.24 9.31 1.88
N THR A 97 -4.30 8.58 2.50
CA THR A 97 -3.47 9.10 3.59
C THR A 97 -2.62 10.29 3.14
N SER A 98 -2.10 10.29 1.92
CA SER A 98 -1.38 11.40 1.31
C SER A 98 -2.24 12.67 1.22
N HIS A 99 -3.48 12.54 0.76
CA HIS A 99 -4.41 13.66 0.67
C HIS A 99 -4.82 14.18 2.05
N LEU A 100 -5.17 13.29 2.98
CA LEU A 100 -5.51 13.66 4.36
C LEU A 100 -4.34 14.39 5.05
N ALA A 101 -3.13 13.86 4.94
CA ALA A 101 -1.95 14.48 5.52
C ALA A 101 -1.68 15.86 4.92
N ALA A 102 -1.89 16.04 3.61
CA ALA A 102 -1.73 17.34 2.95
C ALA A 102 -2.76 18.38 3.44
N VAL A 103 -4.01 17.98 3.63
CA VAL A 103 -5.07 18.87 4.15
C VAL A 103 -4.75 19.25 5.60
N ILE A 104 -4.46 18.29 6.47
CA ILE A 104 -4.14 18.56 7.88
C ILE A 104 -2.90 19.47 7.99
N ALA A 105 -1.85 19.20 7.21
CA ALA A 105 -0.65 20.02 7.20
C ALA A 105 -0.93 21.47 6.75
N SER A 106 -1.80 21.64 5.77
CA SER A 106 -2.22 22.98 5.32
C SER A 106 -2.92 23.77 6.43
N GLU A 107 -3.86 23.15 7.14
CA GLU A 107 -4.59 23.78 8.25
C GLU A 107 -3.67 24.12 9.44
N LEU A 108 -2.66 23.29 9.70
CA LEU A 108 -1.70 23.48 10.78
C LEU A 108 -0.48 24.33 10.38
N HIS A 109 -0.45 24.88 9.15
CA HIS A 109 0.68 25.64 8.60
C HIS A 109 2.01 24.88 8.63
N ALA A 110 1.97 23.54 8.52
CA ALA A 110 3.13 22.65 8.42
C ALA A 110 3.58 22.47 6.96
N ASP A 111 4.68 21.74 6.74
CA ASP A 111 5.16 21.47 5.38
C ASP A 111 4.27 20.45 4.65
N VAL A 112 3.37 20.98 3.83
CA VAL A 112 2.41 20.18 3.03
C VAL A 112 3.11 19.19 2.10
N LYS A 113 4.31 19.49 1.57
CA LYS A 113 5.03 18.60 0.67
C LYS A 113 5.59 17.39 1.43
N ILE A 114 6.16 17.63 2.59
CA ILE A 114 6.68 16.56 3.46
C ILE A 114 5.55 15.67 3.95
N ALA A 115 4.46 16.26 4.49
CA ALA A 115 3.32 15.50 4.99
C ALA A 115 2.66 14.67 3.88
N ARG A 116 2.44 15.24 2.70
CA ARG A 116 1.88 14.58 1.53
C ARG A 116 2.71 13.38 1.09
N MET A 117 4.02 13.56 0.95
CA MET A 117 4.94 12.49 0.54
C MET A 117 5.08 11.44 1.65
N GLY A 118 5.13 11.86 2.91
CA GLY A 118 5.12 10.96 4.05
C GLY A 118 3.88 10.08 4.08
N GLY A 119 2.70 10.66 3.89
CA GLY A 119 1.44 9.93 3.79
C GLY A 119 1.40 8.94 2.62
N LEU A 120 1.95 9.31 1.46
CA LEU A 120 2.03 8.40 0.31
C LEU A 120 2.95 7.20 0.56
N LEU A 121 4.05 7.40 1.28
CA LEU A 121 5.10 6.39 1.45
C LEU A 121 5.07 5.68 2.81
N HIS A 122 4.21 6.07 3.77
CA HIS A 122 4.24 5.54 5.14
C HIS A 122 4.24 4.01 5.18
N ASP A 123 3.44 3.39 4.33
CA ASP A 123 3.22 1.95 4.24
C ASP A 123 4.01 1.23 3.12
N ILE A 124 4.99 1.89 2.50
CA ILE A 124 5.73 1.33 1.35
C ILE A 124 6.43 -0.01 1.69
N GLY A 125 6.82 -0.21 2.94
CA GLY A 125 7.42 -1.46 3.41
C GLY A 125 6.50 -2.67 3.27
N LYS A 126 5.17 -2.49 3.32
CA LYS A 126 4.20 -3.58 3.13
C LYS A 126 4.28 -4.24 1.75
N ALA A 127 4.85 -3.56 0.76
CA ALA A 127 5.06 -4.13 -0.57
C ALA A 127 6.11 -5.24 -0.59
N VAL A 128 6.99 -5.32 0.42
CA VAL A 128 8.15 -6.22 0.46
C VAL A 128 8.28 -7.05 1.75
N THR A 129 7.37 -6.90 2.72
CA THR A 129 7.42 -7.63 4.01
C THR A 129 7.26 -9.15 3.90
N HIS A 130 6.90 -9.69 2.74
CA HIS A 130 6.94 -11.11 2.46
C HIS A 130 8.34 -11.59 2.01
N GLU A 131 9.26 -10.68 1.71
CA GLU A 131 10.65 -10.91 1.29
C GLU A 131 11.66 -10.51 2.38
N ILE A 132 11.28 -9.57 3.27
CA ILE A 132 12.18 -8.93 4.25
C ILE A 132 11.50 -8.98 5.63
N ASP A 133 12.19 -9.55 6.61
CA ASP A 133 11.72 -9.59 8.01
C ASP A 133 11.82 -8.20 8.66
N GLY A 134 10.84 -7.89 9.50
CA GLY A 134 10.83 -6.69 10.32
C GLY A 134 9.54 -5.88 10.22
N PRO A 135 9.37 -4.86 11.10
CA PRO A 135 8.26 -3.92 11.03
C PRO A 135 8.27 -3.18 9.70
N HIS A 136 7.13 -3.11 9.02
CA HIS A 136 7.04 -2.48 7.69
C HIS A 136 7.43 -1.00 7.70
N ALA A 137 7.23 -0.29 8.83
CA ALA A 137 7.66 1.10 8.99
C ALA A 137 9.18 1.24 8.89
N ILE A 138 9.94 0.38 9.57
CA ILE A 138 11.39 0.36 9.54
C ILE A 138 11.91 -0.08 8.16
N VAL A 139 11.38 -1.18 7.64
CA VAL A 139 11.73 -1.66 6.28
C VAL A 139 11.45 -0.59 5.22
N GLY A 140 10.30 0.08 5.31
CA GLY A 140 9.93 1.18 4.41
C GLY A 140 10.89 2.37 4.51
N ALA A 141 11.28 2.76 5.72
CA ALA A 141 12.23 3.84 5.96
C ALA A 141 13.63 3.51 5.40
N GLU A 142 14.11 2.28 5.55
CA GLU A 142 15.39 1.84 4.97
C GLU A 142 15.37 1.86 3.44
N ILE A 143 14.28 1.42 2.83
CA ILE A 143 14.08 1.52 1.38
C ILE A 143 14.10 2.99 0.95
N ALA A 144 13.32 3.85 1.59
CA ALA A 144 13.27 5.28 1.29
C ALA A 144 14.65 5.94 1.41
N LYS A 145 15.42 5.60 2.46
CA LYS A 145 16.79 6.08 2.68
C LYS A 145 17.73 5.64 1.56
N ARG A 146 17.66 4.37 1.14
CA ARG A 146 18.50 3.81 0.05
C ARG A 146 18.33 4.57 -1.26
N TYR A 147 17.13 5.05 -1.54
CA TYR A 147 16.81 5.76 -2.78
C TYR A 147 16.75 7.28 -2.63
N GLY A 148 17.33 7.84 -1.56
CA GLY A 148 17.57 9.27 -1.40
C GLY A 148 16.30 10.09 -1.14
N VAL A 149 15.28 9.51 -0.51
CA VAL A 149 14.10 10.25 -0.05
C VAL A 149 14.51 11.23 1.06
N ASN A 150 13.80 12.36 1.15
CA ASN A 150 14.05 13.39 2.15
C ASN A 150 14.03 12.82 3.59
N PRO A 151 15.03 13.12 4.45
CA PRO A 151 15.09 12.60 5.82
C PRO A 151 13.84 12.84 6.66
N LYS A 152 13.16 13.98 6.51
CA LYS A 152 11.88 14.23 7.20
C LYS A 152 10.78 13.26 6.77
N VAL A 153 10.70 12.92 5.47
CA VAL A 153 9.77 11.91 4.96
C VAL A 153 10.15 10.52 5.49
N ILE A 154 11.44 10.20 5.57
CA ILE A 154 11.91 8.94 6.16
C ILE A 154 11.48 8.81 7.61
N ASN A 155 11.58 9.90 8.42
CA ASN A 155 11.07 9.88 9.78
C ASN A 155 9.54 9.70 9.81
N CYS A 156 8.76 10.34 8.93
CA CYS A 156 7.32 10.09 8.83
C CYS A 156 7.02 8.59 8.60
N ILE A 157 7.79 7.92 7.72
CA ILE A 157 7.63 6.49 7.44
C ILE A 157 7.99 5.66 8.68
N ALA A 158 9.11 5.95 9.34
CA ALA A 158 9.61 5.15 10.45
C ALA A 158 8.76 5.28 11.72
N SER A 159 8.13 6.45 11.95
CA SER A 159 7.49 6.79 13.22
C SER A 159 5.98 6.60 13.26
N HIS A 160 5.30 6.33 12.12
CA HIS A 160 3.83 6.36 12.05
C HIS A 160 3.13 5.33 12.96
N HIS A 161 3.82 4.28 13.41
CA HIS A 161 3.34 3.31 14.39
C HIS A 161 4.09 3.35 15.73
N GLY A 162 4.98 4.31 15.92
CA GLY A 162 5.71 4.50 17.19
C GLY A 162 6.96 3.65 17.34
N GLU A 163 7.47 2.98 16.28
CA GLU A 163 8.75 2.27 16.34
C GLU A 163 9.93 3.23 16.52
N VAL A 164 9.78 4.49 16.10
CA VAL A 164 10.74 5.57 16.23
C VAL A 164 9.99 6.83 16.67
N GLU A 165 10.64 7.71 17.42
CA GLU A 165 10.05 8.99 17.82
C GLU A 165 9.82 9.91 16.62
N PRO A 166 8.66 10.60 16.54
CA PRO A 166 8.41 11.61 15.53
C PRO A 166 9.29 12.84 15.75
N GLU A 167 10.09 13.23 14.76
CA GLU A 167 11.01 14.37 14.82
C GLU A 167 10.39 15.67 14.26
N SER A 168 9.17 15.61 13.74
CA SER A 168 8.49 16.76 13.16
C SER A 168 6.98 16.69 13.32
N ILE A 169 6.30 17.82 13.18
CA ILE A 169 4.84 17.86 13.18
C ILE A 169 4.26 17.08 11.99
N GLU A 170 4.94 17.06 10.86
CA GLU A 170 4.54 16.30 9.68
C GLU A 170 4.49 14.80 9.97
N ALA A 171 5.41 14.27 10.79
CA ALA A 171 5.43 12.88 11.20
C ALA A 171 4.18 12.53 12.05
N VAL A 172 3.80 13.40 12.97
CA VAL A 172 2.57 13.26 13.76
C VAL A 172 1.33 13.35 12.86
N ILE A 173 1.32 14.28 11.90
CA ILE A 173 0.23 14.45 10.94
C ILE A 173 0.05 13.17 10.10
N VAL A 174 1.13 12.55 9.64
CA VAL A 174 1.06 11.31 8.85
C VAL A 174 0.46 10.17 9.67
N ALA A 175 0.87 10.01 10.94
CA ALA A 175 0.29 9.01 11.83
C ALA A 175 -1.22 9.24 12.07
N ALA A 176 -1.63 10.50 12.25
CA ALA A 176 -3.05 10.86 12.39
C ALA A 176 -3.84 10.58 11.10
N ALA A 177 -3.28 10.92 9.93
CA ALA A 177 -3.90 10.68 8.63
C ALA A 177 -4.08 9.18 8.33
N ASP A 178 -3.08 8.34 8.67
CA ASP A 178 -3.19 6.88 8.60
C ASP A 178 -4.33 6.36 9.47
N ALA A 179 -4.38 6.80 10.75
CA ALA A 179 -5.43 6.41 11.68
C ALA A 179 -6.83 6.79 11.16
N ILE A 180 -7.00 7.99 10.61
CA ILE A 180 -8.28 8.45 10.03
C ILE A 180 -8.67 7.58 8.82
N SER A 181 -7.75 7.35 7.88
CA SER A 181 -8.02 6.51 6.71
C SER A 181 -8.38 5.08 7.10
N GLY A 182 -7.70 4.51 8.10
CA GLY A 182 -7.98 3.16 8.61
C GLY A 182 -9.27 3.04 9.40
N ALA A 183 -9.71 4.11 10.07
CA ALA A 183 -10.88 4.11 10.96
C ALA A 183 -12.19 4.48 10.27
N ARG A 184 -12.16 5.06 9.06
CA ARG A 184 -13.40 5.44 8.38
C ARG A 184 -14.31 4.25 8.08
N PRO A 185 -15.65 4.42 8.10
CA PRO A 185 -16.60 3.35 7.82
C PRO A 185 -16.31 2.67 6.47
N GLY A 186 -16.23 1.34 6.48
CA GLY A 186 -16.00 0.53 5.27
C GLY A 186 -14.54 0.46 4.79
N ALA A 187 -13.58 1.15 5.42
CA ALA A 187 -12.17 1.09 5.05
C ALA A 187 -11.57 -0.30 5.30
N ARG A 188 -11.82 -0.86 6.47
CA ARG A 188 -11.35 -2.19 6.88
C ARG A 188 -12.53 -3.13 7.14
N ARG A 189 -12.32 -4.44 6.99
CA ARG A 189 -13.27 -5.44 7.45
C ARG A 189 -13.26 -5.43 8.97
N GLU A 190 -14.28 -4.84 9.55
CA GLU A 190 -14.47 -4.73 10.98
C GLU A 190 -15.56 -5.72 11.43
N SER A 191 -15.38 -6.38 12.58
CA SER A 191 -16.46 -7.14 13.19
C SER A 191 -17.53 -6.17 13.73
N LEU A 192 -18.78 -6.61 13.78
CA LEU A 192 -19.87 -5.82 14.35
C LEU A 192 -19.57 -5.38 15.80
N GLU A 193 -18.92 -6.25 16.58
CA GLU A 193 -18.52 -5.96 17.95
C GLU A 193 -17.48 -4.83 18.04
N ALA A 194 -16.45 -4.85 17.15
CA ALA A 194 -15.44 -3.79 17.09
C ALA A 194 -16.06 -2.46 16.66
N TYR A 195 -16.99 -2.48 15.69
CA TYR A 195 -17.74 -1.31 15.26
C TYR A 195 -18.56 -0.70 16.42
N ILE A 196 -19.36 -1.50 17.13
CA ILE A 196 -20.18 -1.05 18.28
C ILE A 196 -19.26 -0.44 19.36
N LYS A 197 -18.18 -1.14 19.74
CA LYS A 197 -17.22 -0.65 20.74
C LYS A 197 -16.62 0.71 20.37
N ARG A 198 -16.28 0.91 19.09
CA ARG A 198 -15.75 2.19 18.60
C ARG A 198 -16.80 3.31 18.66
N VAL A 199 -18.03 3.03 18.22
CA VAL A 199 -19.12 4.01 18.25
C VAL A 199 -19.42 4.43 19.70
N THR A 200 -19.51 3.47 20.63
CA THR A 200 -19.71 3.75 22.06
C THR A 200 -18.59 4.64 22.63
N ALA A 201 -17.32 4.33 22.30
CA ALA A 201 -16.19 5.15 22.76
C ALA A 201 -16.22 6.58 22.20
N LEU A 202 -16.67 6.76 20.95
CA LEU A 202 -16.85 8.09 20.36
C LEU A 202 -18.00 8.87 21.01
N GLU A 203 -19.09 8.21 21.35
CA GLU A 203 -20.23 8.82 22.08
C GLU A 203 -19.81 9.25 23.50
N GLU A 204 -18.97 8.46 24.20
CA GLU A 204 -18.43 8.82 25.50
C GLU A 204 -17.50 10.05 25.46
N ILE A 205 -16.78 10.28 24.37
CA ILE A 205 -15.93 11.46 24.19
C ILE A 205 -16.76 12.70 23.83
N GLY A 206 -17.90 12.51 23.16
CA GLY A 206 -18.78 13.61 22.72
C GLY A 206 -19.77 14.13 23.78
N ASN A 207 -19.89 13.41 24.90
CA ASN A 207 -20.71 13.78 26.06
C ASN A 207 -19.84 14.37 27.17
#